data_0cc8d6c032537fa0488c5e1cfee85ce1
#
_entry.id   0cc8d6c032537fa0488c5e1cfee85ce1
#
_cell.length_a   1.000
_cell.length_b   1.000
_cell.length_c   1.000
_cell.angle_alpha   90.00
_cell.angle_beta   90.00
_cell.angle_gamma   90.00
#
_symmetry.space_group_name_H-M   'P 1'
#
loop_
_entity.id
_entity.type
_entity.pdbx_description
1 polymer ?
#
loop_
_entity_poly.entity_id
_entity_poly.type
_entity_poly.pdbx_seq_one_letter_code
_entity_poly.pdbx_strand_id
1 'polypeptide(L)'
;EIETNAKQIAKNKQNIKDVAIGLNMLGDVVNDHEQAIAGNTTAIANNTXRINGNXSAINXLGQKVTANTADIRSLEHVADNHEGRITTLENRSLGLANDINNKVNNLGQRVNKLGASSAALAGLHPLDFNRNDKVSYAVSYGHYRNSNAVALGVFARPNERXMXGFGATXGGENQYTVNLAXKTGKGSDYIAEAKDAQSRISKLEALVNKLMSEINK
;
A
#
# COMPACT_ATOMS: atom_id res chain seq x y z
N GLU A 1 116.36 60.73 -30.06
CA GLU A 1 116.11 59.40 -29.41
C GLU A 1 115.57 59.55 -28.01
N ILE A 2 116.19 60.34 -27.13
CA ILE A 2 115.76 60.61 -25.75
C ILE A 2 114.37 61.26 -25.71
N GLU A 3 114.09 62.22 -26.65
CA GLU A 3 112.74 62.85 -26.75
C GLU A 3 111.67 61.89 -27.12
N THR A 4 111.97 61.01 -28.04
CA THR A 4 111.03 59.95 -28.51
C THR A 4 110.70 59.03 -27.35
N ASN A 5 111.76 58.64 -26.64
CA ASN A 5 111.53 57.74 -25.47
C ASN A 5 110.76 58.46 -24.35
N ALA A 6 110.99 59.75 -24.13
CA ALA A 6 110.19 60.48 -23.14
C ALA A 6 108.75 60.60 -23.50
N LYS A 7 108.41 60.79 -24.75
CA LYS A 7 107.03 60.83 -25.27
C LYS A 7 106.31 59.45 -25.09
N GLN A 8 107.10 58.40 -25.41
CA GLN A 8 106.55 57.04 -25.25
C GLN A 8 106.27 56.69 -23.76
N ILE A 9 107.20 57.13 -22.88
CA ILE A 9 106.99 56.91 -21.45
C ILE A 9 105.76 57.66 -20.95
N ALA A 10 105.50 58.91 -21.40
CA ALA A 10 104.30 59.63 -21.07
C ALA A 10 103.07 58.97 -21.59
N LYS A 11 103.05 58.42 -22.79
CA LYS A 11 101.97 57.71 -23.36
C LYS A 11 101.67 56.40 -22.58
N ASN A 12 102.79 55.69 -22.27
CA ASN A 12 102.64 54.46 -21.49
C ASN A 12 102.03 54.75 -20.10
N LYS A 13 102.47 55.85 -19.47
CA LYS A 13 101.92 56.26 -18.17
C LYS A 13 100.42 56.54 -18.27
N GLN A 14 99.93 57.18 -19.32
CA GLN A 14 98.50 57.44 -19.56
C GLN A 14 97.74 56.15 -19.75
N ASN A 15 98.30 55.23 -20.59
CA ASN A 15 97.73 53.95 -20.87
C ASN A 15 97.54 53.13 -19.55
N ILE A 16 98.52 53.20 -18.65
CA ILE A 16 98.49 52.53 -17.40
C ILE A 16 97.33 53.11 -16.52
N LYS A 17 97.13 54.40 -16.53
CA LYS A 17 96.02 55.07 -15.78
C LYS A 17 94.66 54.61 -16.36
N ASP A 18 94.58 54.57 -17.70
CA ASP A 18 93.32 54.18 -18.34
C ASP A 18 92.98 52.73 -18.00
N VAL A 19 93.99 51.83 -18.06
CA VAL A 19 93.79 50.43 -17.65
C VAL A 19 93.40 50.32 -16.19
N ALA A 20 93.95 51.10 -15.28
CA ALA A 20 93.58 51.10 -13.86
C ALA A 20 92.14 51.52 -13.67
N ILE A 21 91.67 52.56 -14.40
CA ILE A 21 90.28 52.99 -14.34
C ILE A 21 89.35 51.86 -14.83
N GLY A 22 89.68 51.24 -15.98
CA GLY A 22 88.92 50.14 -16.55
C GLY A 22 88.87 48.95 -15.57
N LEU A 23 89.97 48.66 -14.88
CA LEU A 23 90.04 47.57 -13.93
C LEU A 23 89.08 47.83 -12.71
N ASN A 24 89.06 49.08 -12.22
CA ASN A 24 88.15 49.45 -11.16
C ASN A 24 86.68 49.32 -11.57
N MET A 25 86.33 49.72 -12.74
CA MET A 25 84.98 49.60 -13.30
C MET A 25 84.57 48.12 -13.40
N LEU A 26 85.50 47.29 -13.85
CA LEU A 26 85.27 45.83 -13.94
C LEU A 26 85.08 45.26 -12.54
N GLY A 27 85.84 45.72 -11.56
CA GLY A 27 85.65 45.30 -10.18
C GLY A 27 84.24 45.60 -9.64
N ASP A 28 83.73 46.81 -9.99
CA ASP A 28 82.35 47.17 -9.59
C ASP A 28 81.30 46.23 -10.22
N VAL A 29 81.47 45.91 -11.51
CA VAL A 29 80.59 45.01 -12.23
C VAL A 29 80.61 43.60 -11.61
N VAL A 30 81.84 43.12 -11.30
CA VAL A 30 81.98 41.79 -10.63
C VAL A 30 81.25 41.77 -9.28
N ASN A 31 81.38 42.86 -8.51
CA ASN A 31 80.72 42.97 -7.23
C ASN A 31 79.17 42.93 -7.41
N ASP A 32 78.66 43.65 -8.38
CA ASP A 32 77.21 43.63 -8.70
C ASP A 32 76.77 42.20 -9.09
N HIS A 33 77.58 41.52 -9.89
CA HIS A 33 77.26 40.12 -10.24
C HIS A 33 77.28 39.21 -8.99
N GLU A 34 78.17 39.36 -8.08
CA GLU A 34 78.18 38.56 -6.82
C GLU A 34 76.92 38.76 -6.00
N GLN A 35 76.41 39.98 -5.89
CA GLN A 35 75.19 40.30 -5.18
C GLN A 35 74.01 39.64 -5.92
N ALA A 36 73.94 39.70 -7.23
CA ALA A 36 72.87 39.09 -8.01
C ALA A 36 72.87 37.54 -7.83
N ILE A 37 74.07 36.95 -7.85
CA ILE A 37 74.24 35.50 -7.66
C ILE A 37 73.76 35.09 -6.29
N ALA A 38 74.09 35.85 -5.26
CA ALA A 38 73.67 35.59 -3.88
C ALA A 38 72.13 35.65 -3.77
N GLY A 39 71.50 36.68 -4.39
CA GLY A 39 70.05 36.81 -4.46
C GLY A 39 69.38 35.63 -5.15
N ASN A 40 69.95 35.25 -6.30
CA ASN A 40 69.44 34.08 -7.06
C ASN A 40 69.54 32.77 -6.24
N THR A 41 70.65 32.59 -5.54
CA THR A 41 70.85 31.42 -4.67
C THR A 41 69.77 31.32 -3.64
N THR A 42 69.43 32.45 -2.97
CA THR A 42 68.36 32.51 -1.96
C THR A 42 67.01 32.21 -2.57
N ALA A 43 66.70 32.78 -3.75
CA ALA A 43 65.45 32.55 -4.45
C ALA A 43 65.27 31.09 -4.87
N ILE A 44 66.34 30.45 -5.34
CA ILE A 44 66.33 29.03 -5.71
C ILE A 44 66.07 28.16 -4.47
N ALA A 45 66.70 28.45 -3.36
CA ALA A 45 66.47 27.73 -2.12
C ALA A 45 65.02 27.84 -1.65
N ASN A 46 64.42 29.03 -1.73
CA ASN A 46 63.04 29.30 -1.37
C ASN A 46 62.07 28.53 -2.30
N ASN A 47 62.38 28.56 -3.61
CA ASN A 47 61.54 27.85 -4.58
C ASN A 47 61.59 26.34 -4.37
N THR A 48 62.76 25.81 -4.04
CA THR A 48 62.89 24.40 -3.67
C THR A 48 61.99 24.01 -2.49
N UNK A 49 61.91 24.67 -1.72
CA UNK A 49 61.16 24.47 -0.62
C UNK A 49 59.79 24.42 -0.89
N ARG A 50 59.26 25.43 -1.61
CA ARG A 50 57.87 25.51 -2.07
C ARG A 50 57.51 24.33 -2.96
N ILE A 51 58.37 23.95 -3.83
CA ILE A 51 58.18 22.81 -4.72
C ILE A 51 58.02 21.53 -3.88
N ASN A 52 58.84 21.34 -2.88
CA ASN A 52 58.73 20.18 -1.99
C ASN A 52 57.43 20.19 -1.19
N GLY A 53 56.99 21.36 -0.76
CA GLY A 53 55.71 21.53 -0.06
C GLY A 53 54.54 21.16 -0.97
N ASN A 54 54.60 21.64 -2.17
CA ASN A 54 53.58 21.30 -3.19
C ASN A 54 53.54 19.78 -3.44
N UNK A 55 54.60 19.32 -3.52
CA UNK A 55 54.68 17.97 -3.71
C UNK A 55 54.06 17.20 -2.66
N SER A 56 54.22 17.49 -1.54
CA SER A 56 53.54 16.79 -0.43
C SER A 56 52.04 17.00 -0.47
N ALA A 57 51.61 18.22 -0.78
CA ALA A 57 50.19 18.52 -0.89
C ALA A 57 49.53 17.73 -2.02
N ILE A 58 50.20 17.57 -3.13
CA ILE A 58 49.69 16.82 -4.29
C ILE A 58 49.51 15.33 -3.90
N ASN A 59 50.49 14.78 -3.18
CA ASN A 59 50.37 13.40 -2.69
C ASN A 59 49.18 13.21 -1.75
N UNK A 60 49.13 14.11 -1.10
CA UNK A 60 48.11 14.12 -0.25
C UNK A 60 46.84 14.15 -0.88
N LEU A 61 46.55 14.99 -1.74
CA LEU A 61 45.34 15.09 -2.55
C LEU A 61 45.10 13.80 -3.36
N GLY A 62 46.14 13.25 -3.88
CA GLY A 62 46.06 11.95 -4.58
C GLY A 62 45.46 10.86 -3.70
N GLN A 63 45.86 10.77 -2.45
CA GLN A 63 45.32 9.81 -1.52
C GLN A 63 43.83 10.08 -1.25
N LYS A 64 43.43 11.33 -1.08
CA LYS A 64 42.03 11.70 -0.88
C LYS A 64 41.19 11.36 -2.08
N VAL A 65 41.69 11.62 -3.30
CA VAL A 65 40.97 11.26 -4.52
C VAL A 65 40.75 9.75 -4.62
N THR A 66 41.78 8.97 -4.29
CA THR A 66 41.68 7.51 -4.27
C THR A 66 40.58 7.04 -3.29
N ALA A 67 40.58 7.59 -2.07
CA ALA A 67 39.59 7.25 -1.06
C ALA A 67 38.18 7.65 -1.51
N ASN A 68 38.03 8.86 -2.03
CA ASN A 68 36.74 9.33 -2.51
C ASN A 68 36.22 8.47 -3.67
N THR A 69 37.10 8.04 -4.55
CA THR A 69 36.74 7.13 -5.66
C THR A 69 36.16 5.82 -5.12
N ALA A 70 36.81 5.25 -4.09
CA ALA A 70 36.32 4.02 -3.46
C ALA A 70 34.97 4.22 -2.80
N ASP A 71 34.79 5.35 -2.11
CA ASP A 71 33.52 5.69 -1.46
C ASP A 71 32.40 5.84 -2.50
N ILE A 72 32.68 6.49 -3.61
CA ILE A 72 31.71 6.67 -4.71
C ILE A 72 31.26 5.30 -5.24
N ARG A 73 32.20 4.38 -5.48
CA ARG A 73 31.87 3.03 -5.94
C ARG A 73 30.97 2.31 -4.93
N SER A 74 31.27 2.45 -3.65
CA SER A 74 30.46 1.85 -2.60
C SER A 74 29.03 2.42 -2.60
N LEU A 75 28.90 3.73 -2.75
CA LEU A 75 27.61 4.41 -2.81
C LEU A 75 26.82 4.00 -4.05
N GLU A 76 27.48 3.80 -5.19
CA GLU A 76 26.85 3.28 -6.40
C GLU A 76 26.23 1.90 -6.15
N HIS A 77 26.94 1.02 -5.46
CA HIS A 77 26.43 -0.30 -5.09
C HIS A 77 25.18 -0.20 -4.19
N VAL A 78 25.21 0.72 -3.21
CA VAL A 78 24.07 0.94 -2.32
C VAL A 78 22.88 1.46 -3.12
N ALA A 79 23.11 2.40 -4.00
CA ALA A 79 22.04 2.98 -4.84
C ALA A 79 21.40 1.92 -5.74
N ASP A 80 22.20 1.07 -6.38
CA ASP A 80 21.71 -0.03 -7.22
C ASP A 80 20.86 -1.01 -6.39
N ASN A 81 21.32 -1.34 -5.19
CA ASN A 81 20.57 -2.21 -4.29
C ASN A 81 19.22 -1.59 -3.92
N HIS A 82 19.21 -0.29 -3.57
CA HIS A 82 17.98 0.42 -3.24
C HIS A 82 17.02 0.45 -4.42
N GLU A 83 17.54 0.68 -5.63
CA GLU A 83 16.72 0.71 -6.85
C GLU A 83 16.04 -0.65 -7.07
N GLY A 84 16.77 -1.74 -6.88
CA GLY A 84 16.23 -3.10 -6.97
C GLY A 84 15.13 -3.35 -5.93
N ARG A 85 15.34 -2.91 -4.70
CA ARG A 85 14.36 -3.07 -3.61
C ARG A 85 13.10 -2.25 -3.87
N ILE A 86 13.26 -1.03 -4.37
CA ILE A 86 12.14 -0.15 -4.73
C ILE A 86 11.30 -0.80 -5.83
N THR A 87 11.93 -1.28 -6.89
CA THR A 87 11.25 -1.96 -7.99
C THR A 87 10.45 -3.16 -7.47
N THR A 88 11.05 -3.97 -6.59
CA THR A 88 10.38 -5.12 -5.98
C THR A 88 9.15 -4.69 -5.18
N LEU A 89 9.30 -3.65 -4.36
CA LEU A 89 8.21 -3.14 -3.53
C LEU A 89 7.07 -2.56 -4.38
N GLU A 90 7.40 -1.86 -5.45
CA GLU A 90 6.40 -1.31 -6.37
C GLU A 90 5.60 -2.44 -7.03
N ASN A 91 6.27 -3.49 -7.49
CA ASN A 91 5.60 -4.64 -8.11
C ASN A 91 4.73 -5.38 -7.11
N ARG A 92 5.19 -5.57 -5.88
CA ARG A 92 4.41 -6.21 -4.82
C ARG A 92 3.19 -5.36 -4.44
N SER A 93 3.36 -4.05 -4.38
CA SER A 93 2.27 -3.12 -4.09
C SER A 93 1.18 -3.20 -5.16
N LEU A 94 1.59 -3.25 -6.44
CA LEU A 94 0.67 -3.35 -7.57
C LEU A 94 -0.09 -4.68 -7.51
N GLY A 95 0.62 -5.78 -7.24
CA GLY A 95 0.02 -7.10 -7.10
C GLY A 95 -0.97 -7.16 -5.95
N LEU A 96 -0.62 -6.57 -4.81
CA LEU A 96 -1.49 -6.51 -3.64
C LEU A 96 -2.75 -5.69 -3.94
N ALA A 97 -2.63 -4.56 -4.63
CA ALA A 97 -3.77 -3.73 -5.01
C ALA A 97 -4.74 -4.51 -5.90
N ASN A 98 -4.22 -5.27 -6.86
CA ASN A 98 -5.03 -6.11 -7.75
C ASN A 98 -5.74 -7.21 -6.97
N ASP A 99 -5.04 -7.87 -6.04
CA ASP A 99 -5.62 -8.92 -5.19
C ASP A 99 -6.74 -8.37 -4.32
N ILE A 100 -6.53 -7.20 -3.72
CA ILE A 100 -7.53 -6.54 -2.88
C ILE A 100 -8.76 -6.18 -3.71
N ASN A 101 -8.58 -5.61 -4.90
CA ASN A 101 -9.70 -5.27 -5.78
C ASN A 101 -10.51 -6.53 -6.15
N ASN A 102 -9.84 -7.63 -6.48
CA ASN A 102 -10.50 -8.89 -6.82
C ASN A 102 -11.27 -9.44 -5.62
N LYS A 103 -10.69 -9.40 -4.44
CA LYS A 103 -11.34 -9.87 -3.21
C LYS A 103 -12.54 -9.00 -2.84
N VAL A 104 -12.42 -7.68 -2.99
CA VAL A 104 -13.53 -6.75 -2.71
C VAL A 104 -14.67 -6.99 -3.69
N ASN A 105 -14.37 -7.16 -4.98
CA ASN A 105 -15.40 -7.45 -6.00
C ASN A 105 -16.09 -8.78 -5.72
N ASN A 106 -15.33 -9.81 -5.37
CA ASN A 106 -15.87 -11.12 -5.02
C ASN A 106 -16.78 -11.03 -3.79
N LEU A 107 -16.31 -10.33 -2.75
CA LEU A 107 -17.10 -10.12 -1.53
C LEU A 107 -18.38 -9.36 -1.83
N GLY A 108 -18.31 -8.34 -2.68
CA GLY A 108 -19.48 -7.56 -3.09
C GLY A 108 -20.52 -8.45 -3.76
N GLN A 109 -20.09 -9.36 -4.65
CA GLN A 109 -20.99 -10.32 -5.30
C GLN A 109 -21.61 -11.27 -4.28
N ARG A 110 -20.83 -11.76 -3.34
CA ARG A 110 -21.34 -12.64 -2.28
C ARG A 110 -22.35 -11.93 -1.38
N VAL A 111 -22.10 -10.66 -1.07
CA VAL A 111 -23.05 -9.85 -0.28
C VAL A 111 -24.37 -9.71 -1.06
N ASN A 112 -24.32 -9.47 -2.37
CA ASN A 112 -25.53 -9.36 -3.18
C ASN A 112 -26.30 -10.69 -3.21
N LYS A 113 -25.59 -11.79 -3.35
CA LYS A 113 -26.20 -13.15 -3.33
C LYS A 113 -26.81 -13.45 -1.96
N LEU A 114 -26.11 -13.05 -0.88
CA LEU A 114 -26.62 -13.19 0.49
C LEU A 114 -27.91 -12.40 0.67
N GLY A 115 -27.93 -11.16 0.17
CA GLY A 115 -29.13 -10.33 0.24
C GLY A 115 -30.33 -10.97 -0.47
N ALA A 116 -30.10 -11.48 -1.68
CA ALA A 116 -31.15 -12.13 -2.46
C ALA A 116 -31.66 -13.41 -1.76
N SER A 117 -30.74 -14.22 -1.23
CA SER A 117 -31.09 -15.46 -0.52
C SER A 117 -31.89 -15.16 0.75
N SER A 118 -31.46 -14.16 1.49
CA SER A 118 -32.14 -13.77 2.73
C SER A 118 -33.55 -13.24 2.42
N ALA A 119 -33.70 -12.44 1.37
CA ALA A 119 -35.00 -11.94 0.94
C ALA A 119 -35.94 -13.10 0.56
N ALA A 120 -35.39 -14.10 -0.15
CA ALA A 120 -36.17 -15.29 -0.53
C ALA A 120 -36.64 -16.07 0.71
N LEU A 121 -35.73 -16.29 1.67
CA LEU A 121 -36.10 -17.00 2.92
C LEU A 121 -37.15 -16.21 3.69
N ALA A 122 -37.01 -14.88 3.75
CA ALA A 122 -37.96 -14.03 4.47
C ALA A 122 -39.34 -14.05 3.84
N GLY A 123 -39.43 -14.38 2.56
CA GLY A 123 -40.71 -14.47 1.86
C GLY A 123 -41.47 -15.79 2.07
N LEU A 124 -40.84 -16.77 2.70
CA LEU A 124 -41.51 -18.06 2.96
C LEU A 124 -42.52 -17.93 4.09
N HIS A 125 -43.75 -18.20 3.78
CA HIS A 125 -44.84 -18.15 4.76
C HIS A 125 -45.70 -19.42 4.71
N PRO A 126 -46.09 -19.99 5.83
CA PRO A 126 -47.02 -21.10 5.86
C PRO A 126 -48.45 -20.62 5.57
N LEU A 127 -49.29 -21.50 5.08
CA LEU A 127 -50.73 -21.26 4.99
C LEU A 127 -51.36 -21.35 6.35
N ASP A 128 -52.60 -20.86 6.48
CA ASP A 128 -53.35 -20.91 7.72
C ASP A 128 -53.58 -22.36 8.16
N PHE A 129 -53.70 -22.54 9.45
CA PHE A 129 -53.94 -23.88 10.02
C PHE A 129 -55.26 -24.44 9.55
N ASN A 130 -55.18 -25.71 9.09
CA ASN A 130 -56.35 -26.51 8.79
C ASN A 130 -56.13 -27.86 9.49
N ARG A 131 -57.16 -28.33 10.17
CA ARG A 131 -57.06 -29.54 10.97
C ARG A 131 -56.74 -30.78 10.14
N ASN A 132 -57.19 -30.79 8.89
CA ASN A 132 -57.03 -31.93 7.99
C ASN A 132 -55.76 -31.84 7.14
N ASP A 133 -55.21 -30.62 6.93
CA ASP A 133 -54.05 -30.35 6.12
C ASP A 133 -52.94 -29.76 6.96
N LYS A 134 -52.16 -30.65 7.59
CA LYS A 134 -51.17 -30.23 8.61
C LYS A 134 -49.83 -29.80 8.04
N VAL A 135 -49.57 -30.01 6.74
CA VAL A 135 -48.31 -29.69 6.09
C VAL A 135 -48.59 -28.75 4.93
N SER A 136 -47.80 -27.68 4.86
CA SER A 136 -47.84 -26.75 3.71
C SER A 136 -46.45 -26.56 3.14
N TYR A 137 -46.40 -26.24 1.87
CA TYR A 137 -45.15 -25.96 1.11
C TYR A 137 -45.23 -24.55 0.63
N ALA A 138 -44.07 -23.90 0.58
CA ALA A 138 -43.98 -22.54 0.10
C ALA A 138 -42.76 -22.37 -0.80
N VAL A 139 -42.88 -21.50 -1.78
CA VAL A 139 -41.78 -21.08 -2.69
C VAL A 139 -41.74 -19.60 -2.64
N SER A 140 -40.55 -19.05 -2.58
CA SER A 140 -40.35 -17.61 -2.55
C SER A 140 -39.18 -17.23 -3.43
N TYR A 141 -39.25 -16.06 -4.08
CA TYR A 141 -38.21 -15.48 -4.90
C TYR A 141 -37.71 -14.22 -4.21
N GLY A 142 -36.39 -14.06 -4.16
CA GLY A 142 -35.76 -12.88 -3.58
C GLY A 142 -34.82 -12.24 -4.61
N HIS A 143 -34.81 -10.92 -4.60
CA HIS A 143 -33.94 -10.12 -5.45
C HIS A 143 -33.24 -9.07 -4.58
N TYR A 144 -31.94 -8.88 -4.81
CA TYR A 144 -31.16 -7.83 -4.13
C TYR A 144 -30.07 -7.35 -5.07
N ARG A 145 -30.14 -6.06 -5.41
CA ARG A 145 -29.23 -5.44 -6.38
C ARG A 145 -29.24 -6.22 -7.70
N ASN A 146 -28.13 -6.89 -8.04
CA ASN A 146 -28.05 -7.66 -9.30
C ASN A 146 -28.13 -9.16 -9.10
N SER A 147 -28.58 -9.63 -7.95
CA SER A 147 -28.61 -11.05 -7.62
C SER A 147 -30.03 -11.53 -7.33
N ASN A 148 -30.28 -12.80 -7.62
CA ASN A 148 -31.57 -13.45 -7.47
C ASN A 148 -31.39 -14.77 -6.74
N ALA A 149 -32.42 -15.19 -6.01
CA ALA A 149 -32.44 -16.48 -5.33
C ALA A 149 -33.87 -16.98 -5.20
N VAL A 150 -34.00 -18.28 -5.05
CA VAL A 150 -35.27 -18.94 -4.79
C VAL A 150 -35.14 -19.70 -3.47
N ALA A 151 -36.20 -19.67 -2.66
CA ALA A 151 -36.25 -20.44 -1.43
C ALA A 151 -37.44 -21.40 -1.49
N LEU A 152 -37.23 -22.57 -0.92
CA LEU A 152 -38.28 -23.58 -0.74
C LEU A 152 -38.48 -23.81 0.74
N GLY A 153 -39.72 -23.90 1.17
CA GLY A 153 -40.05 -24.13 2.57
C GLY A 153 -41.08 -25.21 2.76
N VAL A 154 -40.98 -25.92 3.88
CA VAL A 154 -41.99 -26.86 4.32
C VAL A 154 -42.34 -26.51 5.75
N PHE A 155 -43.62 -26.48 6.04
CA PHE A 155 -44.15 -26.13 7.36
C PHE A 155 -45.11 -27.19 7.81
N ALA A 156 -44.95 -27.67 9.06
CA ALA A 156 -45.82 -28.64 9.67
C ALA A 156 -46.54 -27.99 10.85
N ARG A 157 -47.85 -28.13 10.88
CA ARG A 157 -48.70 -27.62 11.99
C ARG A 157 -49.47 -28.78 12.63
N PRO A 158 -48.84 -29.48 13.58
CA PRO A 158 -49.53 -30.59 14.24
C PRO A 158 -50.83 -30.16 14.88
N ASN A 159 -50.91 -28.91 15.31
CA ASN A 159 -52.13 -28.32 15.86
C ASN A 159 -52.07 -26.79 15.63
N GLU A 160 -53.11 -26.10 16.03
CA GLU A 160 -53.20 -24.65 15.81
C GLU A 160 -52.20 -23.83 16.60
N ARG A 161 -51.56 -24.45 17.56
CA ARG A 161 -50.59 -23.78 18.46
C ARG A 161 -49.12 -24.04 18.15
N UNK A 162 -48.55 -25.02 17.28
CA UNK A 162 -47.22 -25.33 16.99
C UNK A 162 -47.02 -25.34 15.52
N MET A 163 -46.05 -24.87 15.36
CA MET A 163 -45.60 -24.97 13.96
C MET A 163 -44.09 -25.23 13.90
N UNK A 164 -43.61 -26.01 13.09
CA UNK A 164 -42.32 -26.26 12.71
C UNK A 164 -42.15 -25.86 11.37
N GLY A 165 -41.06 -25.37 11.06
CA GLY A 165 -40.76 -25.02 9.67
C GLY A 165 -39.31 -25.24 9.31
N PHE A 166 -39.09 -25.53 8.04
CA PHE A 166 -37.77 -25.65 7.44
C PHE A 166 -37.78 -24.91 6.10
N GLY A 167 -36.73 -24.10 5.83
CA GLY A 167 -36.58 -23.42 4.55
C GLY A 167 -35.13 -23.47 4.10
N ALA A 168 -34.94 -23.55 2.79
CA ALA A 168 -33.59 -23.56 2.18
C ALA A 168 -33.59 -22.84 0.86
N THR A 169 -32.44 -22.30 0.55
CA THR A 169 -32.28 -21.53 -0.69
C THR A 169 -31.52 -22.32 -1.76
N UNK A 170 -31.87 -21.94 -2.81
CA UNK A 170 -31.20 -22.45 -3.94
C UNK A 170 -30.83 -21.30 -4.84
N GLY A 171 -29.66 -21.25 -5.34
CA GLY A 171 -29.12 -20.10 -6.04
C GLY A 171 -28.57 -19.11 -5.01
N GLY A 172 -27.91 -18.09 -5.41
CA GLY A 172 -27.32 -17.14 -4.49
C GLY A 172 -26.34 -17.80 -3.52
N GLU A 173 -26.31 -17.33 -2.25
CA GLU A 173 -25.57 -17.99 -1.17
C GLU A 173 -26.47 -19.03 -0.52
N ASN A 174 -25.95 -20.23 -0.32
CA ASN A 174 -26.75 -21.31 0.26
C ASN A 174 -27.03 -21.03 1.73
N GLN A 175 -28.33 -21.03 2.08
CA GLN A 175 -28.78 -20.78 3.45
C GLN A 175 -29.92 -21.74 3.76
N TYR A 176 -30.10 -22.04 5.04
CA TYR A 176 -31.28 -22.74 5.51
C TYR A 176 -31.74 -22.11 6.83
N THR A 177 -33.00 -22.31 7.12
CA THR A 177 -33.57 -21.87 8.35
C THR A 177 -34.46 -23.00 8.95
N VAL A 178 -34.42 -23.12 10.25
CA VAL A 178 -35.32 -23.99 11.00
C VAL A 178 -36.08 -23.09 11.97
N ASN A 179 -37.36 -23.22 12.02
CA ASN A 179 -38.13 -22.38 12.91
C ASN A 179 -39.16 -23.20 13.69
N LEU A 180 -39.49 -22.74 14.87
CA LEU A 180 -40.53 -23.27 15.75
C LEU A 180 -41.30 -22.09 16.29
N ALA A 181 -42.60 -22.19 16.17
CA ALA A 181 -43.47 -21.13 16.73
C ALA A 181 -44.53 -21.71 17.60
N UNK A 182 -44.92 -21.10 18.38
CA UNK A 182 -45.81 -21.55 19.24
C UNK A 182 -46.76 -20.48 19.59
N LYS A 183 -47.88 -20.66 19.96
CA LYS A 183 -48.93 -19.75 20.51
C LYS A 183 -49.16 -19.99 22.00
N THR A 184 -49.22 -18.95 22.75
CA THR A 184 -49.53 -19.02 24.18
C THR A 184 -50.84 -18.26 24.45
N GLY A 185 -51.46 -18.53 25.60
CA GLY A 185 -52.71 -17.89 26.00
C GLY A 185 -53.91 -18.80 25.87
N LYS A 186 -55.05 -18.30 26.25
CA LYS A 186 -56.28 -19.10 26.29
C LYS A 186 -56.90 -19.37 24.93
N GLY A 187 -56.85 -18.43 24.00
CA GLY A 187 -57.42 -18.60 22.67
C GLY A 187 -58.88 -19.01 22.64
N SER A 188 -59.43 -19.10 21.44
CA SER A 188 -60.79 -19.68 21.28
C SER A 188 -60.66 -21.15 20.90
N ASP A 189 -61.54 -21.94 21.43
CA ASP A 189 -61.66 -23.37 21.14
C ASP A 189 -62.75 -23.54 20.06
N TYR A 190 -62.39 -23.36 18.82
CA TYR A 190 -63.33 -23.44 17.70
C TYR A 190 -63.97 -24.81 17.60
N ILE A 191 -63.29 -25.87 18.03
CA ILE A 191 -63.84 -27.22 18.01
C ILE A 191 -64.99 -27.37 19.04
N ALA A 192 -64.74 -26.90 20.27
CA ALA A 192 -65.71 -26.91 21.29
C ALA A 192 -66.93 -26.04 20.93
N GLU A 193 -66.66 -24.87 20.35
CA GLU A 193 -67.73 -23.98 19.89
C GLU A 193 -68.55 -24.63 18.79
N ALA A 194 -67.90 -25.33 17.83
CA ALA A 194 -68.53 -26.02 16.71
C ALA A 194 -69.40 -27.19 17.26
N LYS A 195 -68.88 -27.95 18.21
CA LYS A 195 -69.64 -29.06 18.89
C LYS A 195 -70.86 -28.56 19.59
N ASP A 196 -70.70 -27.43 20.30
CA ASP A 196 -71.84 -26.81 21.03
C ASP A 196 -72.91 -26.36 20.04
N ALA A 197 -72.51 -25.72 18.96
CA ALA A 197 -73.41 -25.28 17.88
C ALA A 197 -74.16 -26.50 17.27
N GLN A 198 -73.42 -27.58 16.98
CA GLN A 198 -74.03 -28.83 16.43
C GLN A 198 -75.04 -29.43 17.39
N SER A 199 -74.72 -29.46 18.66
CA SER A 199 -75.62 -29.95 19.69
C SER A 199 -76.89 -29.11 19.73
N ARG A 200 -76.76 -27.81 19.68
CA ARG A 200 -77.93 -26.90 19.67
C ARG A 200 -78.76 -27.11 18.42
N ILE A 201 -78.16 -27.30 17.25
CA ILE A 201 -78.85 -27.56 16.02
C ILE A 201 -79.66 -28.89 16.14
N SER A 202 -79.02 -29.95 16.67
CA SER A 202 -79.68 -31.22 16.84
C SER A 202 -80.88 -31.12 17.78
N LYS A 203 -80.78 -30.36 18.85
CA LYS A 203 -81.86 -30.10 19.78
C LYS A 203 -83.01 -29.36 19.09
N LEU A 204 -82.70 -28.36 18.31
CA LEU A 204 -83.70 -27.61 17.51
C LEU A 204 -84.41 -28.50 16.51
N GLU A 205 -83.64 -29.34 15.80
CA GLU A 205 -84.21 -30.29 14.83
C GLU A 205 -85.18 -31.26 15.53
N ALA A 206 -84.81 -31.79 16.69
CA ALA A 206 -85.70 -32.69 17.50
C ALA A 206 -86.99 -31.97 17.93
N LEU A 207 -86.83 -30.71 18.35
CA LEU A 207 -87.98 -29.91 18.75
C LEU A 207 -88.92 -29.62 17.58
N VAL A 208 -88.38 -29.27 16.43
CA VAL A 208 -89.18 -29.07 15.20
C VAL A 208 -89.88 -30.32 14.81
N ASN A 209 -89.24 -31.50 14.83
CA ASN A 209 -89.80 -32.76 14.48
C ASN A 209 -90.98 -33.10 15.46
N LYS A 210 -90.83 -32.81 16.78
CA LYS A 210 -91.87 -33.02 17.77
C LYS A 210 -93.09 -32.15 17.52
N LEU A 211 -92.85 -30.88 17.20
CA LEU A 211 -93.95 -29.95 16.89
C LEU A 211 -94.72 -30.38 15.64
N MET A 212 -93.98 -30.78 14.60
CA MET A 212 -94.63 -31.27 13.36
C MET A 212 -95.43 -32.51 13.59
N SER A 213 -94.98 -33.41 14.44
CA SER A 213 -95.71 -34.61 14.85
C SER A 213 -96.98 -34.24 15.52
N GLU A 214 -96.98 -33.22 16.41
CA GLU A 214 -98.15 -32.78 17.14
C GLU A 214 -99.16 -32.09 16.21
N ILE A 215 -98.71 -31.35 15.22
CA ILE A 215 -99.56 -30.66 14.25
C ILE A 215 -100.30 -31.65 13.38
N ASN A 216 -99.66 -32.80 13.07
CA ASN A 216 -100.22 -33.83 12.18
C ASN A 216 -101.15 -34.81 12.91
N LYS A 217 -101.39 -34.66 14.16
CA LYS A 217 -102.39 -35.45 14.88
C LYS A 217 -103.81 -34.96 14.58
#